data_9cfc04039534c56f04ae714b347c17da
#
_entry.id   9cfc04039534c56f04ae714b347c17da
#
_cell.length_a   1.000
_cell.length_b   1.000
_cell.length_c   1.000
_cell.angle_alpha   90.00
_cell.angle_beta   90.00
_cell.angle_gamma   90.00
#
_symmetry.space_group_name_H-M   'P 1'
#
loop_
_entity.id
_entity.type
_entity.pdbx_description
1 polymer ?
#
loop_
_entity_poly.entity_id
_entity_poly.type
_entity_poly.pdbx_seq_one_letter_code
_entity_poly.pdbx_strand_id
1 'polypeptide(L)'
;RVIFLAEDEIASTGEFIGSFDDFFEEAFNNGTVNGIEKEIMAGATKDDLINSINEKANKINIHVTFSNVSTVAFQEDPWFTTFVFSFNLTVEDLSGLAKWDRFQVIEARVPIEGFEDPLFLVNTNAMISRRFNQSIYSFGNETAFDVGDFESHVAGGYYFNNPSAPSFLNRLEGNLSSNDQGIESFVIISDLIGQGIPSSTKSMTDHIYFSSNNPSHFGVVGMSSWFRIDDESNRLNYYGINDTFI
;
A
#
# COMPACT_ATOMS: atom_id res chain seq x y z
N ARG A 1 -4.15 12.23 -1.68
CA ARG A 1 -2.88 12.94 -1.89
C ARG A 1 -1.76 12.40 -0.98
N VAL A 2 -2.02 12.11 0.29
CA VAL A 2 -0.97 11.63 1.21
C VAL A 2 -0.30 10.35 0.73
N ILE A 3 -1.05 9.38 0.17
CA ILE A 3 -0.43 8.16 -0.40
C ILE A 3 0.48 8.52 -1.58
N PHE A 4 0.03 9.37 -2.50
CA PHE A 4 0.89 9.84 -3.61
C PHE A 4 2.14 10.57 -3.11
N LEU A 5 2.01 11.35 -2.02
CA LEU A 5 3.16 11.98 -1.40
C LEU A 5 4.13 10.95 -0.82
N ALA A 6 3.61 9.88 -0.20
CA ALA A 6 4.45 8.80 0.31
C ALA A 6 5.22 8.09 -0.81
N GLU A 7 4.57 7.82 -1.95
CA GLU A 7 5.24 7.26 -3.14
C GLU A 7 6.34 8.19 -3.67
N ASP A 8 6.06 9.50 -3.77
CA ASP A 8 7.01 10.51 -4.25
C ASP A 8 8.23 10.61 -3.32
N GLU A 9 8.01 10.61 -2.00
CA GLU A 9 9.09 10.59 -1.02
C GLU A 9 9.94 9.33 -1.15
N ILE A 10 9.33 8.15 -1.22
CA ILE A 10 10.04 6.88 -1.38
C ILE A 10 10.83 6.87 -2.70
N ALA A 11 10.24 7.32 -3.80
CA ALA A 11 10.91 7.37 -5.10
C ALA A 11 12.08 8.37 -5.12
N SER A 12 11.96 9.49 -4.41
CA SER A 12 12.97 10.54 -4.39
C SER A 12 14.12 10.26 -3.41
N THR A 13 13.83 9.63 -2.27
CA THR A 13 14.83 9.33 -1.24
C THR A 13 15.46 7.96 -1.40
N GLY A 14 14.75 6.99 -2.00
CA GLY A 14 15.13 5.58 -2.04
C GLY A 14 14.97 4.88 -0.69
N GLU A 15 14.23 5.46 0.24
CA GLU A 15 14.04 4.93 1.60
C GLU A 15 12.54 4.73 1.89
N PHE A 16 12.22 3.74 2.71
CA PHE A 16 10.87 3.55 3.20
C PHE A 16 10.48 4.68 4.17
N ILE A 17 9.19 4.96 4.25
CA ILE A 17 8.68 5.85 5.30
C ILE A 17 8.70 5.10 6.64
N GLY A 18 9.10 5.76 7.74
CA GLY A 18 9.26 5.09 9.03
C GLY A 18 7.94 4.61 9.63
N SER A 19 7.01 5.52 9.85
CA SER A 19 5.65 5.24 10.34
C SER A 19 4.67 5.94 9.42
N PHE A 20 3.74 5.19 8.86
CA PHE A 20 2.73 5.80 7.98
C PHE A 20 1.77 6.70 8.75
N ASP A 21 1.43 6.36 9.98
CA ASP A 21 0.56 7.20 10.81
C ASP A 21 1.21 8.56 11.11
N ASP A 22 2.48 8.57 11.50
CA ASP A 22 3.22 9.83 11.76
C ASP A 22 3.37 10.67 10.48
N PHE A 23 3.70 10.01 9.38
CA PHE A 23 3.80 10.63 8.06
C PHE A 23 2.46 11.24 7.63
N PHE A 24 1.38 10.49 7.81
CA PHE A 24 0.03 10.94 7.48
C PHE A 24 -0.38 12.13 8.36
N GLU A 25 -0.12 12.05 9.66
CA GLU A 25 -0.45 13.13 10.60
C GLU A 25 0.30 14.43 10.25
N GLU A 26 1.60 14.36 9.98
CA GLU A 26 2.40 15.53 9.58
C GLU A 26 1.91 16.11 8.25
N ALA A 27 1.77 15.29 7.23
CA ALA A 27 1.33 15.73 5.90
C ALA A 27 -0.08 16.35 5.94
N PHE A 28 -1.02 15.72 6.63
CA PHE A 28 -2.40 16.22 6.73
C PHE A 28 -2.52 17.47 7.57
N ASN A 29 -1.84 17.55 8.73
CA ASN A 29 -1.92 18.71 9.60
C ASN A 29 -1.18 19.92 9.04
N ASN A 30 0.02 19.73 8.51
CA ASN A 30 0.94 20.82 8.20
C ASN A 30 1.25 20.96 6.70
N GLY A 31 0.94 19.96 5.89
CA GLY A 31 1.34 19.94 4.47
C GLY A 31 2.84 19.71 4.27
N THR A 32 3.53 19.15 5.29
CA THR A 32 4.98 18.96 5.31
C THR A 32 5.36 17.50 5.41
N VAL A 33 6.61 17.20 5.05
CA VAL A 33 7.30 15.94 5.40
C VAL A 33 8.66 16.32 5.95
N ASN A 34 8.99 15.87 7.15
CA ASN A 34 10.20 16.27 7.89
C ASN A 34 10.36 17.79 7.99
N GLY A 35 9.26 18.51 8.17
CA GLY A 35 9.20 19.98 8.27
C GLY A 35 9.36 20.72 6.93
N ILE A 36 9.43 20.01 5.80
CA ILE A 36 9.54 20.60 4.45
C ILE A 36 8.17 20.62 3.78
N GLU A 37 7.72 21.81 3.36
CA GLU A 37 6.46 21.98 2.64
C GLU A 37 6.43 21.17 1.34
N LYS A 38 5.29 20.56 1.06
CA LYS A 38 5.03 19.73 -0.13
C LYS A 38 3.93 20.32 -0.99
N GLU A 39 4.29 20.71 -2.21
CA GLU A 39 3.35 21.36 -3.15
C GLU A 39 2.10 20.52 -3.41
N ILE A 40 2.23 19.19 -3.45
CA ILE A 40 1.09 18.27 -3.64
C ILE A 40 0.04 18.40 -2.53
N MET A 41 0.42 18.87 -1.34
CA MET A 41 -0.48 19.09 -0.21
C MET A 41 -1.16 20.46 -0.22
N ALA A 42 -0.77 21.37 -1.10
CA ALA A 42 -1.41 22.68 -1.22
C ALA A 42 -2.92 22.54 -1.48
N GLY A 43 -3.74 23.15 -0.64
CA GLY A 43 -5.20 23.06 -0.67
C GLY A 43 -5.76 21.69 -0.19
N ALA A 44 -4.97 20.88 0.52
CA ALA A 44 -5.37 19.57 1.02
C ALA A 44 -4.99 19.28 2.47
N THR A 45 -4.53 20.30 3.17
CA THR A 45 -4.27 20.21 4.61
C THR A 45 -5.57 20.25 5.41
N LYS A 46 -5.48 19.90 6.69
CA LYS A 46 -6.58 20.02 7.64
C LYS A 46 -7.16 21.45 7.64
N ASP A 47 -6.29 22.47 7.68
CA ASP A 47 -6.70 23.86 7.72
C ASP A 47 -7.37 24.31 6.41
N ASP A 48 -6.89 23.83 5.26
CA ASP A 48 -7.54 24.07 3.97
C ASP A 48 -8.95 23.47 3.93
N LEU A 49 -9.13 22.27 4.46
CA LEU A 49 -10.42 21.62 4.57
C LEU A 49 -11.38 22.43 5.46
N ILE A 50 -10.92 22.83 6.65
CA ILE A 50 -11.69 23.64 7.61
C ILE A 50 -12.08 24.98 6.98
N ASN A 51 -11.15 25.65 6.31
CA ASN A 51 -11.40 26.92 5.63
C ASN A 51 -12.44 26.75 4.50
N SER A 52 -12.33 25.71 3.69
CA SER A 52 -13.28 25.40 2.62
C SER A 52 -14.70 25.14 3.17
N ILE A 53 -14.81 24.48 4.31
CA ILE A 53 -16.09 24.24 4.99
C ILE A 53 -16.65 25.58 5.49
N ASN A 54 -15.84 26.41 6.17
CA ASN A 54 -16.27 27.68 6.72
C ASN A 54 -16.63 28.70 5.64
N GLU A 55 -15.98 28.72 4.49
CA GLU A 55 -16.39 29.56 3.35
C GLU A 55 -17.83 29.26 2.90
N LYS A 56 -18.26 28.01 2.96
CA LYS A 56 -19.63 27.60 2.65
C LYS A 56 -20.60 27.86 3.79
N ALA A 57 -20.20 27.54 5.02
CA ALA A 57 -21.01 27.69 6.24
C ALA A 57 -21.32 29.17 6.54
N ASN A 58 -20.36 30.07 6.37
CA ASN A 58 -20.54 31.51 6.58
C ASN A 58 -21.61 32.12 5.67
N LYS A 59 -21.81 31.57 4.46
CA LYS A 59 -22.87 32.03 3.55
C LYS A 59 -24.29 31.82 4.09
N ILE A 60 -24.43 30.90 5.04
CA ILE A 60 -25.69 30.59 5.71
C ILE A 60 -25.65 30.97 7.18
N ASN A 61 -24.76 31.90 7.55
CA ASN A 61 -24.61 32.45 8.90
C ASN A 61 -24.19 31.42 9.97
N ILE A 62 -23.40 30.41 9.56
CA ILE A 62 -22.89 29.34 10.43
C ILE A 62 -21.37 29.41 10.47
N HIS A 63 -20.78 29.18 11.65
CA HIS A 63 -19.36 28.92 11.84
C HIS A 63 -19.13 27.50 12.31
N VAL A 64 -18.10 26.87 11.79
CA VAL A 64 -17.75 25.48 12.09
C VAL A 64 -16.33 25.42 12.64
N THR A 65 -16.16 24.76 13.78
CA THR A 65 -14.86 24.54 14.40
C THR A 65 -14.61 23.03 14.58
N PHE A 66 -13.40 22.61 14.27
CA PHE A 66 -12.91 21.26 14.51
C PHE A 66 -11.83 21.31 15.59
N SER A 67 -11.97 20.50 16.62
CA SER A 67 -10.97 20.38 17.68
C SER A 67 -10.69 18.90 17.99
N ASN A 68 -9.52 18.64 18.59
CA ASN A 68 -9.08 17.28 18.92
C ASN A 68 -9.14 16.33 17.71
N VAL A 69 -8.63 16.80 16.57
CA VAL A 69 -8.58 16.00 15.36
C VAL A 69 -7.52 14.92 15.53
N SER A 70 -7.91 13.68 15.36
CA SER A 70 -7.03 12.50 15.33
C SER A 70 -7.29 11.69 14.06
N THR A 71 -6.24 11.13 13.51
CA THR A 71 -6.27 10.35 12.28
C THR A 71 -5.58 9.02 12.51
N VAL A 72 -6.13 7.95 11.93
CA VAL A 72 -5.54 6.61 11.92
C VAL A 72 -5.75 6.01 10.53
N ALA A 73 -4.73 5.31 10.03
CA ALA A 73 -4.82 4.56 8.80
C ALA A 73 -4.65 3.05 9.09
N PHE A 74 -5.48 2.22 8.50
CA PHE A 74 -5.38 0.77 8.63
C PHE A 74 -5.98 0.05 7.43
N GLN A 75 -5.75 -1.25 7.34
CA GLN A 75 -6.33 -2.12 6.32
C GLN A 75 -7.16 -3.23 6.97
N GLU A 76 -8.44 -3.34 6.55
CA GLU A 76 -9.33 -4.47 6.82
C GLU A 76 -9.59 -5.28 5.54
N ASP A 77 -9.09 -4.81 4.43
CA ASP A 77 -9.24 -5.38 3.10
C ASP A 77 -7.90 -5.23 2.37
N PRO A 78 -7.38 -6.27 1.72
CA PRO A 78 -6.09 -6.21 1.04
C PRO A 78 -5.99 -5.09 -0.01
N TRP A 79 -7.12 -4.70 -0.60
CA TRP A 79 -7.18 -3.79 -1.74
C TRP A 79 -7.59 -2.36 -1.39
N PHE A 80 -7.83 -2.09 -0.10
CA PHE A 80 -8.23 -0.77 0.36
C PHE A 80 -7.49 -0.37 1.63
N THR A 81 -7.07 0.87 1.68
CA THR A 81 -6.66 1.52 2.93
C THR A 81 -7.83 2.32 3.47
N THR A 82 -8.14 2.16 4.75
CA THR A 82 -9.17 2.91 5.46
C THR A 82 -8.53 3.98 6.32
N PHE A 83 -8.97 5.22 6.13
CA PHE A 83 -8.59 6.37 6.93
C PHE A 83 -9.74 6.74 7.85
N VAL A 84 -9.47 6.82 9.14
CA VAL A 84 -10.45 7.25 10.14
C VAL A 84 -10.05 8.61 10.69
N PHE A 85 -10.99 9.54 10.62
CA PHE A 85 -10.87 10.88 11.17
C PHE A 85 -11.83 10.99 12.35
N SER A 86 -11.31 11.29 13.54
CA SER A 86 -12.13 11.56 14.71
C SER A 86 -11.88 12.97 15.23
N PHE A 87 -12.94 13.69 15.54
CA PHE A 87 -12.84 15.09 15.96
C PHE A 87 -14.09 15.54 16.72
N ASN A 88 -13.94 16.59 17.52
CA ASN A 88 -15.08 17.32 18.06
C ASN A 88 -15.50 18.41 17.08
N LEU A 89 -16.73 18.34 16.62
CA LEU A 89 -17.37 19.30 15.74
C LEU A 89 -18.23 20.27 16.55
N THR A 90 -17.93 21.56 16.45
CA THR A 90 -18.79 22.63 16.94
C THR A 90 -19.40 23.37 15.76
N VAL A 91 -20.72 23.52 15.78
CA VAL A 91 -21.47 24.33 14.81
C VAL A 91 -22.19 25.44 15.57
N GLU A 92 -21.93 26.69 15.21
CA GLU A 92 -22.44 27.87 15.92
C GLU A 92 -23.08 28.86 14.93
N ASP A 93 -24.26 29.34 15.27
CA ASP A 93 -24.89 30.46 14.56
C ASP A 93 -24.11 31.73 14.86
N LEU A 94 -23.69 32.48 13.84
CA LEU A 94 -22.93 33.71 13.99
C LEU A 94 -23.70 34.83 14.75
N SER A 95 -25.02 34.71 14.85
CA SER A 95 -25.84 35.59 15.72
C SER A 95 -25.84 35.16 17.19
N GLY A 96 -25.22 34.02 17.53
CA GLY A 96 -25.13 33.50 18.88
C GLY A 96 -26.42 32.88 19.42
N LEU A 97 -27.39 32.61 18.58
CA LEU A 97 -28.70 32.06 18.98
C LEU A 97 -28.70 30.56 19.20
N ALA A 98 -27.79 29.84 18.57
CA ALA A 98 -27.69 28.38 18.64
C ALA A 98 -26.25 27.90 18.55
N LYS A 99 -25.92 26.87 19.35
CA LYS A 99 -24.64 26.16 19.32
C LYS A 99 -24.91 24.69 19.48
N TRP A 100 -24.15 23.90 18.69
CA TRP A 100 -24.23 22.47 18.73
C TRP A 100 -22.80 21.86 18.72
N ASP A 101 -22.54 20.96 19.65
CA ASP A 101 -21.26 20.32 19.85
C ASP A 101 -21.44 18.79 19.75
N ARG A 102 -20.62 18.11 18.98
CA ARG A 102 -20.67 16.67 18.85
C ARG A 102 -19.33 16.07 18.46
N PHE A 103 -19.00 14.93 19.07
CA PHE A 103 -17.92 14.07 18.57
C PHE A 103 -18.35 13.37 17.26
N GLN A 104 -17.47 13.39 16.27
CA GLN A 104 -17.69 12.77 14.97
C GLN A 104 -16.55 11.81 14.64
N VAL A 105 -16.89 10.73 13.93
CA VAL A 105 -15.97 9.82 13.30
C VAL A 105 -16.37 9.70 11.83
N ILE A 106 -15.42 9.89 10.95
CA ILE A 106 -15.60 9.75 9.49
C ILE A 106 -14.57 8.77 8.98
N GLU A 107 -15.03 7.83 8.17
CA GLU A 107 -14.19 6.85 7.50
C GLU A 107 -14.13 7.15 6.00
N ALA A 108 -12.94 7.03 5.44
CA ALA A 108 -12.70 7.13 4.00
C ALA A 108 -11.90 5.92 3.53
N ARG A 109 -12.44 5.15 2.59
CA ARG A 109 -11.77 4.02 1.96
C ARG A 109 -11.14 4.45 0.64
N VAL A 110 -9.87 4.13 0.47
CA VAL A 110 -9.09 4.45 -0.72
C VAL A 110 -8.57 3.14 -1.32
N PRO A 111 -8.86 2.84 -2.60
CA PRO A 111 -8.29 1.67 -3.25
C PRO A 111 -6.79 1.83 -3.40
N ILE A 112 -6.04 0.72 -3.22
CA ILE A 112 -4.59 0.72 -3.43
C ILE A 112 -4.22 0.44 -4.90
N GLU A 113 -5.15 -0.02 -5.70
CA GLU A 113 -4.92 -0.32 -7.11
C GLU A 113 -4.41 0.91 -7.86
N GLY A 114 -3.35 0.72 -8.63
CA GLY A 114 -2.70 1.78 -9.39
C GLY A 114 -1.59 2.53 -8.64
N PHE A 115 -1.47 2.37 -7.31
CA PHE A 115 -0.31 2.89 -6.59
C PHE A 115 0.94 2.05 -6.86
N GLU A 116 2.09 2.66 -6.71
CA GLU A 116 3.40 2.01 -6.89
C GLU A 116 3.74 1.12 -5.69
N ASP A 117 4.40 -0.03 -5.95
CA ASP A 117 4.87 -0.89 -4.88
C ASP A 117 6.19 -0.37 -4.28
N PRO A 118 6.18 0.03 -3.00
CA PRO A 118 7.38 0.53 -2.32
C PRO A 118 8.54 -0.46 -2.30
N LEU A 119 8.26 -1.77 -2.26
CA LEU A 119 9.32 -2.78 -2.25
C LEU A 119 10.15 -2.74 -3.54
N PHE A 120 9.51 -2.54 -4.69
CA PHE A 120 10.24 -2.38 -5.95
C PHE A 120 10.94 -1.04 -6.01
N LEU A 121 10.29 0.06 -5.65
CA LEU A 121 10.89 1.39 -5.67
C LEU A 121 12.20 1.44 -4.87
N VAL A 122 12.16 1.03 -3.60
CA VAL A 122 13.34 1.09 -2.72
C VAL A 122 14.42 0.10 -3.15
N ASN A 123 14.06 -1.17 -3.37
CA ASN A 123 15.05 -2.21 -3.61
C ASN A 123 15.69 -2.15 -5.01
N THR A 124 15.12 -1.38 -5.93
CA THR A 124 15.66 -1.19 -7.28
C THR A 124 16.14 0.25 -7.52
N ASN A 125 16.21 1.10 -6.50
CA ASN A 125 16.50 2.53 -6.64
C ASN A 125 15.62 3.20 -7.70
N ALA A 126 14.32 2.93 -7.67
CA ALA A 126 13.30 3.37 -8.62
C ALA A 126 13.56 2.98 -10.10
N MET A 127 14.47 2.04 -10.38
CA MET A 127 14.71 1.54 -11.75
C MET A 127 13.56 0.68 -12.26
N ILE A 128 12.82 0.03 -11.36
CA ILE A 128 11.64 -0.77 -11.68
C ILE A 128 10.46 -0.21 -10.89
N SER A 129 9.46 0.25 -11.63
CA SER A 129 8.16 0.63 -11.09
C SER A 129 7.20 -0.53 -11.30
N ARG A 130 6.50 -0.92 -10.26
CA ARG A 130 5.42 -1.91 -10.33
C ARG A 130 4.22 -1.37 -9.58
N ARG A 131 3.06 -1.37 -10.24
CA ARG A 131 1.81 -0.88 -9.66
C ARG A 131 0.97 -2.03 -9.16
N PHE A 132 0.28 -1.79 -8.05
CA PHE A 132 -0.70 -2.74 -7.55
C PHE A 132 -1.81 -2.92 -8.57
N ASN A 133 -1.97 -4.16 -9.04
CA ASN A 133 -2.99 -4.57 -9.98
C ASN A 133 -3.56 -5.90 -9.49
N GLN A 134 -4.83 -5.90 -9.11
CA GLN A 134 -5.46 -7.06 -8.51
C GLN A 134 -5.59 -8.20 -9.52
N SER A 135 -5.15 -9.39 -9.14
CA SER A 135 -5.31 -10.60 -9.95
C SER A 135 -6.78 -10.98 -10.10
N ILE A 136 -7.14 -11.37 -11.31
CA ILE A 136 -8.41 -12.04 -11.61
C ILE A 136 -8.35 -13.54 -11.33
N TYR A 137 -7.14 -14.10 -11.15
CA TYR A 137 -6.94 -15.51 -10.85
C TYR A 137 -7.15 -15.75 -9.35
N SER A 138 -7.80 -16.85 -9.05
CA SER A 138 -7.96 -17.33 -7.69
C SER A 138 -7.13 -18.58 -7.53
N PHE A 139 -6.01 -18.48 -6.84
CA PHE A 139 -5.23 -19.64 -6.43
C PHE A 139 -5.79 -20.16 -5.11
N GLY A 140 -5.89 -21.46 -4.99
CA GLY A 140 -6.40 -22.10 -3.76
C GLY A 140 -6.32 -23.61 -3.88
N ASN A 141 -6.43 -24.28 -2.76
CA ASN A 141 -6.10 -25.70 -2.53
C ASN A 141 -6.79 -26.72 -3.44
N GLU A 142 -7.72 -26.34 -4.32
CA GLU A 142 -8.55 -27.28 -5.04
C GLU A 142 -8.71 -26.98 -6.54
N THR A 143 -8.11 -25.93 -7.06
CA THR A 143 -8.21 -25.62 -8.49
C THR A 143 -7.09 -26.30 -9.28
N ALA A 144 -7.44 -26.89 -10.39
CA ALA A 144 -6.46 -27.41 -11.33
C ALA A 144 -5.52 -26.27 -11.74
N PHE A 145 -4.23 -26.41 -11.41
CA PHE A 145 -3.21 -25.48 -11.79
C PHE A 145 -3.06 -25.50 -13.32
N ASP A 146 -3.30 -24.36 -13.97
CA ASP A 146 -2.99 -24.11 -15.36
C ASP A 146 -1.70 -23.30 -15.46
N VAL A 147 -0.67 -23.89 -16.05
CA VAL A 147 0.65 -23.25 -16.21
C VAL A 147 0.54 -21.98 -17.03
N GLY A 148 -0.32 -21.95 -18.05
CA GLY A 148 -0.51 -20.79 -18.90
C GLY A 148 -1.14 -19.61 -18.15
N ASP A 149 -2.12 -19.86 -17.30
CA ASP A 149 -2.73 -18.86 -16.43
C ASP A 149 -1.72 -18.32 -15.42
N PHE A 150 -0.92 -19.21 -14.84
CA PHE A 150 0.12 -18.81 -13.89
C PHE A 150 1.24 -17.99 -14.58
N GLU A 151 1.68 -18.41 -15.77
CA GLU A 151 2.64 -17.63 -16.57
C GLU A 151 2.10 -16.25 -16.91
N SER A 152 0.83 -16.17 -17.33
CA SER A 152 0.15 -14.91 -17.62
C SER A 152 0.05 -14.02 -16.39
N HIS A 153 -0.23 -14.60 -15.21
CA HIS A 153 -0.27 -13.88 -13.94
C HIS A 153 1.10 -13.29 -13.58
N VAL A 154 2.15 -14.10 -13.68
CA VAL A 154 3.53 -13.65 -13.41
C VAL A 154 3.95 -12.55 -14.38
N ALA A 155 3.73 -12.75 -15.68
CA ALA A 155 4.09 -11.78 -16.72
C ALA A 155 3.29 -10.47 -16.61
N GLY A 156 2.03 -10.55 -16.20
CA GLY A 156 1.17 -9.39 -15.99
C GLY A 156 1.50 -8.58 -14.73
N GLY A 157 2.36 -9.09 -13.85
CA GLY A 157 2.73 -8.42 -12.61
C GLY A 157 1.57 -8.24 -11.64
N TYR A 158 0.62 -9.16 -11.65
CA TYR A 158 -0.54 -9.12 -10.79
C TYR A 158 -0.21 -9.44 -9.34
N TYR A 159 -1.01 -8.86 -8.45
CA TYR A 159 -0.97 -9.10 -7.01
C TYR A 159 -2.19 -9.91 -6.58
N PHE A 160 -2.02 -10.71 -5.57
CA PHE A 160 -3.11 -11.44 -4.92
C PHE A 160 -2.95 -11.41 -3.40
N ASN A 161 -4.06 -11.65 -2.71
CA ASN A 161 -4.06 -11.70 -1.26
C ASN A 161 -3.32 -12.94 -0.76
N ASN A 162 -2.36 -12.74 0.13
CA ASN A 162 -1.71 -13.80 0.88
C ASN A 162 -1.43 -13.33 2.32
N PRO A 163 -2.07 -13.93 3.35
CA PRO A 163 -1.84 -13.58 4.75
C PRO A 163 -0.41 -13.80 5.25
N SER A 164 0.43 -14.51 4.49
CA SER A 164 1.86 -14.67 4.80
C SER A 164 2.73 -13.54 4.26
N ALA A 165 2.15 -12.62 3.51
CA ALA A 165 2.83 -11.47 2.92
C ALA A 165 2.55 -10.18 3.71
N PRO A 166 3.35 -9.12 3.53
CA PRO A 166 3.06 -7.80 4.10
C PRO A 166 1.88 -7.14 3.41
N SER A 167 1.12 -6.35 4.14
CA SER A 167 0.08 -5.49 3.60
C SER A 167 0.67 -4.26 2.88
N PHE A 168 -0.16 -3.49 2.18
CA PHE A 168 0.29 -2.25 1.52
C PHE A 168 0.92 -1.26 2.50
N LEU A 169 0.30 -1.02 3.66
CA LEU A 169 0.86 -0.13 4.68
C LEU A 169 2.19 -0.64 5.21
N ASN A 170 2.28 -1.95 5.46
CA ASN A 170 3.54 -2.57 5.88
C ASN A 170 4.65 -2.38 4.82
N ARG A 171 4.29 -2.45 3.52
CA ARG A 171 5.25 -2.22 2.42
C ARG A 171 5.75 -0.78 2.36
N LEU A 172 4.89 0.21 2.62
CA LEU A 172 5.29 1.62 2.73
C LEU A 172 6.34 1.82 3.83
N GLU A 173 6.19 1.10 4.94
CA GLU A 173 7.09 1.17 6.09
C GLU A 173 8.35 0.27 5.99
N GLY A 174 8.45 -0.54 4.94
CA GLY A 174 9.51 -1.54 4.79
C GLY A 174 9.39 -2.72 5.75
N ASN A 175 8.23 -2.91 6.37
CA ASN A 175 7.93 -4.02 7.25
C ASN A 175 7.49 -5.24 6.43
N LEU A 176 8.31 -6.29 6.39
CA LEU A 176 8.05 -7.52 5.63
C LEU A 176 7.32 -8.60 6.44
N SER A 177 6.81 -8.27 7.63
CA SER A 177 6.05 -9.21 8.46
C SER A 177 4.72 -9.57 7.81
N SER A 178 4.29 -10.82 8.03
CA SER A 178 2.97 -11.31 7.60
C SER A 178 1.83 -10.46 8.19
N ASN A 179 0.79 -10.29 7.40
CA ASN A 179 -0.40 -9.52 7.76
C ASN A 179 -1.63 -10.17 7.14
N ASP A 180 -2.73 -10.25 7.86
CA ASP A 180 -3.99 -10.85 7.35
C ASP A 180 -4.50 -10.18 6.05
N GLN A 181 -4.11 -8.93 5.83
CA GLN A 181 -4.38 -8.17 4.62
C GLN A 181 -3.15 -8.12 3.67
N GLY A 182 -2.27 -9.12 3.80
CA GLY A 182 -1.06 -9.22 3.00
C GLY A 182 -1.36 -9.41 1.51
N ILE A 183 -0.50 -8.84 0.70
CA ILE A 183 -0.52 -8.98 -0.77
C ILE A 183 0.87 -9.35 -1.27
N GLU A 184 0.94 -10.16 -2.30
CA GLU A 184 2.20 -10.53 -2.93
C GLU A 184 2.11 -10.58 -4.44
N SER A 185 3.26 -10.41 -5.08
CA SER A 185 3.46 -10.64 -6.49
C SER A 185 4.73 -11.46 -6.74
N PHE A 186 5.01 -11.76 -7.98
CA PHE A 186 6.24 -12.44 -8.37
C PHE A 186 7.25 -11.46 -8.95
N VAL A 187 8.51 -11.68 -8.62
CA VAL A 187 9.63 -10.95 -9.22
C VAL A 187 10.02 -11.60 -10.53
N ILE A 188 10.21 -10.81 -11.57
CA ILE A 188 10.73 -11.28 -12.85
C ILE A 188 12.26 -11.07 -12.86
N ILE A 189 13.03 -12.10 -12.54
CA ILE A 189 14.50 -11.99 -12.40
C ILE A 189 15.16 -11.44 -13.66
N SER A 190 14.68 -11.81 -14.85
CA SER A 190 15.21 -11.31 -16.11
C SER A 190 15.11 -9.79 -16.24
N ASP A 191 14.04 -9.19 -15.71
CA ASP A 191 13.88 -7.74 -15.73
C ASP A 191 14.86 -7.05 -14.77
N LEU A 192 15.09 -7.65 -13.60
CA LEU A 192 16.09 -7.16 -12.63
C LEU A 192 17.50 -7.21 -13.22
N ILE A 193 17.89 -8.30 -13.85
CA ILE A 193 19.20 -8.45 -14.50
C ILE A 193 19.35 -7.44 -15.64
N GLY A 194 18.30 -7.25 -16.44
CA GLY A 194 18.28 -6.29 -17.55
C GLY A 194 18.52 -4.84 -17.08
N GLN A 195 18.19 -4.53 -15.83
CA GLN A 195 18.45 -3.24 -15.20
C GLN A 195 19.76 -3.20 -14.40
N GLY A 196 20.58 -4.25 -14.47
CA GLY A 196 21.86 -4.32 -13.76
C GLY A 196 21.72 -4.67 -12.26
N ILE A 197 20.55 -5.10 -11.82
CA ILE A 197 20.34 -5.55 -10.44
C ILE A 197 20.84 -6.99 -10.33
N PRO A 198 21.68 -7.34 -9.35
CA PRO A 198 22.22 -8.68 -9.21
C PRO A 198 21.11 -9.73 -9.06
N SER A 199 21.20 -10.81 -9.85
CA SER A 199 20.30 -11.95 -9.68
C SER A 199 20.52 -12.60 -8.31
N SER A 200 19.45 -13.09 -7.71
CA SER A 200 19.49 -13.85 -6.48
C SER A 200 19.01 -15.28 -6.73
N THR A 201 19.49 -16.21 -5.91
CA THR A 201 18.94 -17.57 -5.84
C THR A 201 17.71 -17.68 -4.95
N LYS A 202 17.22 -16.54 -4.44
CA LYS A 202 16.05 -16.45 -3.57
C LYS A 202 14.76 -16.83 -4.30
N SER A 203 13.72 -16.96 -3.51
CA SER A 203 12.35 -17.09 -3.97
C SER A 203 11.94 -15.96 -4.91
N MET A 204 10.94 -16.25 -5.73
CA MET A 204 10.37 -15.30 -6.69
C MET A 204 9.21 -14.49 -6.14
N THR A 205 8.66 -14.79 -4.97
CA THR A 205 7.72 -13.87 -4.31
C THR A 205 8.45 -12.60 -3.89
N ASP A 206 7.83 -11.46 -4.13
CA ASP A 206 8.47 -10.15 -4.02
C ASP A 206 9.05 -9.88 -2.63
N HIS A 207 8.25 -10.06 -1.57
CA HIS A 207 8.69 -9.78 -0.20
C HIS A 207 9.75 -10.76 0.32
N ILE A 208 9.73 -12.02 -0.15
CA ILE A 208 10.79 -12.98 0.17
C ILE A 208 12.05 -12.68 -0.64
N TYR A 209 11.89 -12.30 -1.91
CA TYR A 209 13.03 -11.93 -2.76
C TYR A 209 13.79 -10.74 -2.20
N PHE A 210 13.10 -9.69 -1.82
CA PHE A 210 13.70 -8.47 -1.27
C PHE A 210 14.12 -8.58 0.20
N SER A 211 13.62 -9.58 0.93
CA SER A 211 14.14 -9.87 2.26
C SER A 211 15.57 -10.40 2.18
N SER A 212 16.32 -10.33 3.27
CA SER A 212 17.63 -11.00 3.37
C SER A 212 17.51 -12.53 3.55
N ASN A 213 16.29 -13.06 3.70
CA ASN A 213 16.05 -14.48 3.82
C ASN A 213 16.39 -15.21 2.52
N ASN A 214 16.79 -16.45 2.68
CA ASN A 214 17.14 -17.34 1.57
C ASN A 214 16.47 -18.70 1.75
N PRO A 215 15.13 -18.78 1.61
CA PRO A 215 14.39 -20.02 1.80
C PRO A 215 14.72 -21.04 0.69
N SER A 216 14.31 -22.27 0.91
CA SER A 216 14.28 -23.29 -0.14
C SER A 216 13.38 -22.83 -1.28
N HIS A 217 13.76 -23.15 -2.51
CA HIS A 217 13.01 -22.79 -3.71
C HIS A 217 13.03 -23.92 -4.71
N PHE A 218 12.00 -23.97 -5.54
CA PHE A 218 11.79 -24.99 -6.54
C PHE A 218 11.57 -24.39 -7.92
N GLY A 219 12.11 -25.05 -8.96
CA GLY A 219 11.72 -24.78 -10.34
C GLY A 219 10.33 -25.35 -10.59
N VAL A 220 9.55 -24.71 -11.43
CA VAL A 220 8.21 -25.18 -11.80
C VAL A 220 8.20 -25.64 -13.24
N VAL A 221 7.78 -26.91 -13.48
CA VAL A 221 7.71 -27.49 -14.82
C VAL A 221 6.72 -26.70 -15.68
N GLY A 222 7.16 -26.32 -16.88
CA GLY A 222 6.38 -25.51 -17.80
C GLY A 222 6.63 -24.01 -17.68
N MET A 223 7.24 -23.55 -16.57
CA MET A 223 7.67 -22.18 -16.41
C MET A 223 9.08 -21.95 -16.96
N SER A 224 9.44 -20.70 -17.18
CA SER A 224 10.78 -20.31 -17.60
C SER A 224 11.85 -20.80 -16.62
N SER A 225 13.04 -21.16 -17.09
CA SER A 225 14.13 -21.70 -16.27
C SER A 225 14.64 -20.74 -15.17
N TRP A 226 14.39 -19.44 -15.33
CA TRP A 226 14.72 -18.42 -14.34
C TRP A 226 13.66 -18.32 -13.24
N PHE A 227 12.46 -18.90 -13.42
CA PHE A 227 11.40 -18.85 -12.42
C PHE A 227 11.68 -19.86 -11.29
N ARG A 228 11.49 -19.40 -10.09
CA ARG A 228 11.59 -20.18 -8.85
C ARG A 228 10.44 -19.81 -7.94
N ILE A 229 9.88 -20.78 -7.25
CA ILE A 229 8.89 -20.55 -6.21
C ILE A 229 9.47 -20.97 -4.86
N ASP A 230 9.21 -20.19 -3.83
CA ASP A 230 9.63 -20.52 -2.47
C ASP A 230 8.67 -21.51 -1.82
N ASP A 231 9.19 -22.27 -0.86
CA ASP A 231 8.42 -23.20 -0.04
C ASP A 231 8.02 -22.60 1.32
N GLU A 232 8.35 -21.35 1.57
CA GLU A 232 7.99 -20.70 2.81
C GLU A 232 6.49 -20.50 2.88
N SER A 233 5.91 -20.77 4.06
CA SER A 233 4.47 -20.63 4.30
C SER A 233 3.59 -21.50 3.37
N ASN A 234 4.11 -22.63 2.91
CA ASN A 234 3.35 -23.60 2.13
C ASN A 234 2.86 -23.06 0.76
N ARG A 235 3.65 -22.18 0.13
CA ARG A 235 3.29 -21.51 -1.12
C ARG A 235 3.08 -22.48 -2.28
N LEU A 236 3.83 -23.56 -2.36
CA LEU A 236 3.63 -24.60 -3.39
C LEU A 236 2.17 -25.09 -3.39
N ASN A 237 1.64 -25.41 -2.20
CA ASN A 237 0.25 -25.85 -2.08
C ASN A 237 -0.74 -24.69 -2.35
N TYR A 238 -0.40 -23.48 -1.96
CA TYR A 238 -1.24 -22.31 -2.19
C TYR A 238 -1.49 -22.07 -3.68
N TYR A 239 -0.46 -22.29 -4.52
CA TYR A 239 -0.55 -22.19 -5.98
C TYR A 239 -1.00 -23.49 -6.66
N GLY A 240 -1.34 -24.51 -5.91
CA GLY A 240 -1.72 -25.82 -6.46
C GLY A 240 -0.57 -26.57 -7.11
N ILE A 241 0.69 -26.22 -6.78
CA ILE A 241 1.89 -26.87 -7.31
C ILE A 241 2.16 -28.10 -6.43
N ASN A 242 2.17 -29.26 -7.05
CA ASN A 242 2.49 -30.53 -6.40
C ASN A 242 3.77 -31.13 -6.97
N ASP A 243 4.20 -32.29 -6.43
CA ASP A 243 5.44 -32.98 -6.83
C ASP A 243 5.55 -33.27 -8.33
N THR A 244 4.46 -33.18 -9.08
CA THR A 244 4.45 -33.40 -10.53
C THR A 244 4.98 -32.21 -11.31
N PHE A 245 5.00 -31.02 -10.67
CA PHE A 245 5.41 -29.76 -11.28
C PHE A 245 6.74 -29.20 -10.71
N ILE A 246 7.45 -29.98 -9.90
CA ILE A 246 8.72 -29.58 -9.25
C ILE A 246 9.90 -30.24 -9.97
#